data_d1aad5dccdc9016a30192d297d10d8bd
#
_entry.id   d1aad5dccdc9016a30192d297d10d8bd
#
_cell.length_a   1.000
_cell.length_b   1.000
_cell.length_c   1.000
_cell.angle_alpha   90.00
_cell.angle_beta   90.00
_cell.angle_gamma   90.00
#
_symmetry.space_group_name_H-M   'P 1'
#
loop_
_entity.id
_entity.type
_entity.pdbx_description
1 polymer ?
#
loop_
_entity_poly.entity_id
_entity_poly.type
_entity_poly.pdbx_seq_one_letter_code
_entity_poly.pdbx_strand_id
1 'polypeptide(L)'
;MSKPSFIEYYTHSSGRLFAVGDIHGCYDLLMQKLEQAHFDFQTDVLIAVGDIVDRGPDSLKCVNLIGERWFKVILGNHEEMCLLSRKETVMAEMHARHGGDWFYQLDVDQQQNVIEKLSHLPVVLEVHHQDKKYGFVHADIPLNDWNAFKIALGSKGREAALWGRGRIQYRGFMRYRTVKGIDHEIYSIIIDKG
;
A
#
# COMPACT_ATOMS: atom_id res chain seq x y z
N MET A 1 1.97 17.13 16.71
CA MET A 1 1.47 16.03 15.88
C MET A 1 2.19 14.75 16.30
N SER A 2 1.46 13.69 16.66
CA SER A 2 2.05 12.39 16.98
C SER A 2 2.76 11.85 15.74
N LYS A 3 3.97 11.23 15.91
CA LYS A 3 4.61 10.50 14.81
C LYS A 3 3.62 9.47 14.27
N PRO A 4 3.47 9.32 12.93
CA PRO A 4 2.63 8.28 12.36
C PRO A 4 3.12 6.92 12.88
N SER A 5 2.17 6.09 13.29
CA SER A 5 2.47 4.71 13.70
C SER A 5 2.94 3.93 12.47
N PHE A 6 4.07 3.24 12.57
CA PHE A 6 4.49 2.34 11.48
C PHE A 6 3.53 1.16 11.29
N ILE A 7 2.73 0.85 12.29
CA ILE A 7 1.80 -0.28 12.29
C ILE A 7 0.41 0.24 12.59
N GLU A 8 -0.55 -0.09 11.74
CA GLU A 8 -1.98 0.11 11.98
C GLU A 8 -2.64 -1.24 12.26
N TYR A 9 -3.58 -1.24 13.19
CA TYR A 9 -4.44 -2.38 13.50
C TYR A 9 -5.87 -2.04 13.12
N TYR A 10 -6.49 -2.88 12.32
CA TYR A 10 -7.86 -2.69 11.84
C TYR A 10 -8.70 -3.92 12.08
N THR A 11 -9.94 -3.74 12.52
CA THR A 11 -10.91 -4.83 12.66
C THR A 11 -12.05 -4.61 11.69
N HIS A 12 -12.31 -5.61 10.86
CA HIS A 12 -13.41 -5.64 9.93
C HIS A 12 -14.37 -6.77 10.32
N SER A 13 -15.60 -6.41 10.69
CA SER A 13 -16.57 -7.37 11.27
C SER A 13 -17.63 -7.85 10.29
N SER A 14 -17.82 -7.17 9.16
CA SER A 14 -18.89 -7.47 8.20
C SER A 14 -18.41 -7.28 6.76
N GLY A 15 -19.04 -8.00 5.81
CA GLY A 15 -18.65 -7.94 4.40
C GLY A 15 -17.39 -8.76 4.10
N ARG A 16 -16.85 -8.56 2.91
CA ARG A 16 -15.66 -9.27 2.40
C ARG A 16 -14.43 -8.39 2.56
N LEU A 17 -13.28 -9.05 2.66
CA LEU A 17 -11.97 -8.41 2.65
C LEU A 17 -11.29 -8.70 1.31
N PHE A 18 -10.93 -7.65 0.59
CA PHE A 18 -10.19 -7.71 -0.67
C PHE A 18 -8.78 -7.16 -0.48
N ALA A 19 -7.85 -7.62 -1.30
CA ALA A 19 -6.52 -7.03 -1.41
C ALA A 19 -6.21 -6.68 -2.87
N VAL A 20 -5.49 -5.59 -3.09
CA VAL A 20 -5.00 -5.17 -4.39
C VAL A 20 -3.51 -4.84 -4.28
N GLY A 21 -2.75 -5.24 -5.30
CA GLY A 21 -1.34 -4.88 -5.48
C GLY A 21 -1.17 -3.43 -5.93
N ASP A 22 -0.07 -3.17 -6.64
CA ASP A 22 0.29 -1.87 -7.17
C ASP A 22 -0.80 -1.34 -8.12
N ILE A 23 -1.39 -0.22 -7.79
CA ILE A 23 -2.44 0.45 -8.60
C ILE A 23 -1.80 1.39 -9.62
N HIS A 24 -0.75 2.09 -9.21
CA HIS A 24 0.00 3.01 -10.06
C HIS A 24 -0.88 3.95 -10.88
N GLY A 25 -1.75 4.72 -10.23
CA GLY A 25 -2.59 5.71 -10.90
C GLY A 25 -3.64 5.14 -11.86
N CYS A 26 -3.88 3.83 -11.87
CA CYS A 26 -4.89 3.20 -12.72
C CYS A 26 -6.28 3.20 -12.05
N TYR A 27 -6.77 4.38 -11.68
CA TYR A 27 -8.03 4.55 -10.94
C TYR A 27 -9.24 3.93 -11.66
N ASP A 28 -9.42 4.24 -12.94
CA ASP A 28 -10.58 3.76 -13.69
C ASP A 28 -10.59 2.23 -13.82
N LEU A 29 -9.39 1.62 -14.00
CA LEU A 29 -9.26 0.17 -14.03
C LEU A 29 -9.56 -0.46 -12.66
N LEU A 30 -9.13 0.17 -11.57
CA LEU A 30 -9.47 -0.28 -10.22
C LEU A 30 -10.99 -0.28 -10.03
N MET A 31 -11.67 0.82 -10.37
CA MET A 31 -13.12 0.93 -10.22
C MET A 31 -13.87 -0.11 -11.08
N GLN A 32 -13.42 -0.33 -12.31
CA GLN A 32 -13.97 -1.39 -13.18
C GLN A 32 -13.80 -2.79 -12.57
N LYS A 33 -12.64 -3.08 -11.94
CA LYS A 33 -12.40 -4.36 -11.28
C LYS A 33 -13.25 -4.55 -10.03
N LEU A 34 -13.48 -3.50 -9.27
CA LEU A 34 -14.40 -3.53 -8.12
C LEU A 34 -15.85 -3.81 -8.55
N GLU A 35 -16.30 -3.17 -9.66
CA GLU A 35 -17.62 -3.44 -10.25
C GLU A 35 -17.75 -4.91 -10.69
N GLN A 36 -16.74 -5.44 -11.42
CA GLN A 36 -16.71 -6.84 -11.84
C GLN A 36 -16.73 -7.82 -10.67
N ALA A 37 -16.10 -7.45 -9.54
CA ALA A 37 -16.09 -8.22 -8.31
C ALA A 37 -17.40 -8.08 -7.50
N HIS A 38 -18.37 -7.30 -7.98
CA HIS A 38 -19.57 -6.94 -7.23
C HIS A 38 -19.23 -6.43 -5.83
N PHE A 39 -18.27 -5.48 -5.76
CA PHE A 39 -17.81 -4.90 -4.51
C PHE A 39 -18.90 -4.03 -3.90
N ASP A 40 -19.24 -4.29 -2.64
CA ASP A 40 -20.20 -3.49 -1.90
C ASP A 40 -19.47 -2.43 -1.06
N PHE A 41 -19.49 -1.18 -1.53
CA PHE A 41 -18.84 -0.03 -0.87
C PHE A 41 -19.38 0.26 0.55
N GLN A 42 -20.49 -0.35 0.96
CA GLN A 42 -21.06 -0.16 2.29
C GLN A 42 -20.52 -1.18 3.30
N THR A 43 -20.19 -2.38 2.85
CA THR A 43 -19.86 -3.50 3.73
C THR A 43 -18.49 -4.11 3.47
N ASP A 44 -17.99 -4.11 2.21
CA ASP A 44 -16.69 -4.66 1.86
C ASP A 44 -15.54 -3.68 2.15
N VAL A 45 -14.34 -4.21 2.30
CA VAL A 45 -13.12 -3.42 2.47
C VAL A 45 -12.04 -3.88 1.50
N LEU A 46 -11.41 -2.92 0.83
CA LEU A 46 -10.26 -3.12 -0.02
C LEU A 46 -8.99 -2.65 0.68
N ILE A 47 -7.99 -3.53 0.75
CA ILE A 47 -6.64 -3.23 1.23
C ILE A 47 -5.71 -3.08 0.03
N ALA A 48 -5.18 -1.89 -0.21
CA ALA A 48 -4.12 -1.65 -1.18
C ALA A 48 -2.75 -1.75 -0.48
N VAL A 49 -1.85 -2.54 -1.05
CA VAL A 49 -0.55 -2.80 -0.44
C VAL A 49 0.53 -1.78 -0.81
N GLY A 50 0.14 -0.55 -1.08
CA GLY A 50 1.03 0.54 -1.49
C GLY A 50 1.10 0.69 -3.01
N ASP A 51 1.98 1.58 -3.48
CA ASP A 51 2.18 1.93 -4.88
C ASP A 51 0.87 2.27 -5.60
N ILE A 52 0.05 3.11 -4.96
CA ILE A 52 -1.20 3.60 -5.56
C ILE A 52 -0.96 4.74 -6.54
N VAL A 53 0.21 5.40 -6.46
CA VAL A 53 0.60 6.56 -7.28
C VAL A 53 1.62 6.20 -8.37
N ASP A 54 1.93 7.18 -9.20
CA ASP A 54 2.93 7.17 -10.27
C ASP A 54 2.58 6.29 -11.48
N ARG A 55 3.25 6.53 -12.60
CA ARG A 55 3.15 5.78 -13.89
C ARG A 55 1.83 5.93 -14.63
N GLY A 56 0.71 5.72 -13.97
CA GLY A 56 -0.62 5.83 -14.58
C GLY A 56 -1.18 7.24 -14.56
N PRO A 57 -2.30 7.46 -15.26
CA PRO A 57 -2.81 8.81 -15.52
C PRO A 57 -3.48 9.49 -14.32
N ASP A 58 -3.95 8.72 -13.34
CA ASP A 58 -4.89 9.22 -12.32
C ASP A 58 -4.37 9.09 -10.89
N SER A 59 -3.07 9.32 -10.67
CA SER A 59 -2.46 9.24 -9.33
C SER A 59 -3.19 10.11 -8.29
N LEU A 60 -3.61 11.32 -8.65
CA LEU A 60 -4.36 12.20 -7.74
C LEU A 60 -5.73 11.62 -7.38
N LYS A 61 -6.43 10.95 -8.31
CA LYS A 61 -7.68 10.26 -8.00
C LYS A 61 -7.44 9.10 -7.02
N CYS A 62 -6.36 8.34 -7.20
CA CYS A 62 -5.99 7.27 -6.26
C CYS A 62 -5.67 7.82 -4.86
N VAL A 63 -4.91 8.91 -4.76
CA VAL A 63 -4.66 9.58 -3.47
C VAL A 63 -5.95 10.05 -2.80
N ASN A 64 -6.94 10.46 -3.57
CA ASN A 64 -8.22 10.90 -3.03
C ASN A 64 -9.07 9.77 -2.43
N LEU A 65 -8.76 8.51 -2.72
CA LEU A 65 -9.36 7.35 -2.04
C LEU A 65 -8.90 7.22 -0.57
N ILE A 66 -7.75 7.82 -0.23
CA ILE A 66 -7.25 7.79 1.15
C ILE A 66 -8.23 8.54 2.06
N GLY A 67 -8.76 7.83 3.05
CA GLY A 67 -9.81 8.32 3.95
C GLY A 67 -11.19 7.73 3.70
N GLU A 68 -11.41 7.10 2.54
CA GLU A 68 -12.65 6.36 2.29
C GLU A 68 -12.78 5.17 3.26
N ARG A 69 -13.99 4.91 3.74
CA ARG A 69 -14.23 3.84 4.73
C ARG A 69 -13.90 2.45 4.20
N TRP A 70 -14.16 2.23 2.93
CA TRP A 70 -13.97 0.97 2.23
C TRP A 70 -12.53 0.77 1.72
N PHE A 71 -11.67 1.82 1.76
CA PHE A 71 -10.32 1.77 1.21
C PHE A 71 -9.27 1.98 2.31
N LYS A 72 -8.44 0.97 2.49
CA LYS A 72 -7.27 1.02 3.37
C LYS A 72 -6.02 0.84 2.53
N VAL A 73 -5.00 1.61 2.83
CA VAL A 73 -3.75 1.57 2.06
C VAL A 73 -2.55 1.68 2.99
N ILE A 74 -1.50 0.95 2.69
CA ILE A 74 -0.20 1.06 3.35
C ILE A 74 0.78 1.80 2.44
N LEU A 75 1.86 2.28 3.03
CA LEU A 75 2.93 2.97 2.32
C LEU A 75 3.68 1.98 1.42
N GLY A 76 3.84 2.32 0.13
CA GLY A 76 4.74 1.68 -0.81
C GLY A 76 5.99 2.51 -1.05
N ASN A 77 6.91 2.00 -1.84
CA ASN A 77 8.14 2.74 -2.15
C ASN A 77 7.89 3.95 -3.06
N HIS A 78 6.84 3.95 -3.88
CA HIS A 78 6.47 5.11 -4.69
C HIS A 78 5.91 6.25 -3.85
N GLU A 79 5.08 5.98 -2.87
CA GLU A 79 4.64 6.97 -1.89
C GLU A 79 5.83 7.51 -1.08
N GLU A 80 6.78 6.65 -0.68
CA GLU A 80 7.99 7.08 0.02
C GLU A 80 8.86 8.00 -0.83
N MET A 81 9.07 7.70 -2.12
CA MET A 81 9.79 8.57 -3.05
C MET A 81 9.12 9.95 -3.14
N CYS A 82 7.80 10.00 -3.27
CA CYS A 82 7.05 11.25 -3.29
C CYS A 82 7.26 12.07 -2.00
N LEU A 83 7.18 11.44 -0.83
CA LEU A 83 7.40 12.10 0.46
C LEU A 83 8.83 12.63 0.62
N LEU A 84 9.83 11.87 0.21
CA LEU A 84 11.25 12.25 0.31
C LEU A 84 11.66 13.30 -0.74
N SER A 85 10.96 13.36 -1.87
CA SER A 85 11.22 14.34 -2.92
C SER A 85 11.16 15.79 -2.45
N ARG A 86 10.39 16.06 -1.40
CA ARG A 86 10.30 17.39 -0.77
C ARG A 86 11.51 17.79 0.06
N LYS A 87 12.38 16.84 0.37
CA LYS A 87 13.53 17.05 1.27
C LYS A 87 14.86 16.90 0.56
N GLU A 88 14.90 16.10 -0.49
CA GLU A 88 16.15 15.67 -1.13
C GLU A 88 16.00 15.75 -2.65
N THR A 89 16.85 16.55 -3.31
CA THR A 89 16.83 16.73 -4.77
C THR A 89 17.03 15.41 -5.52
N VAL A 90 17.91 14.53 -5.02
CA VAL A 90 18.14 13.20 -5.62
C VAL A 90 16.88 12.36 -5.59
N MET A 91 16.10 12.44 -4.51
CA MET A 91 14.82 11.71 -4.41
C MET A 91 13.77 12.32 -5.32
N ALA A 92 13.78 13.63 -5.54
CA ALA A 92 12.89 14.28 -6.50
C ALA A 92 13.17 13.81 -7.94
N GLU A 93 14.44 13.75 -8.33
CA GLU A 93 14.84 13.23 -9.64
C GLU A 93 14.49 11.74 -9.79
N MET A 94 14.71 10.95 -8.75
CA MET A 94 14.36 9.54 -8.73
C MET A 94 12.85 9.34 -8.88
N HIS A 95 12.04 10.08 -8.11
CA HIS A 95 10.58 10.04 -8.18
C HIS A 95 10.08 10.39 -9.59
N ALA A 96 10.57 11.50 -10.18
CA ALA A 96 10.21 11.87 -11.54
C ALA A 96 10.53 10.78 -12.56
N ARG A 97 11.74 10.20 -12.51
CA ARG A 97 12.15 9.10 -13.43
C ARG A 97 11.30 7.83 -13.30
N HIS A 98 10.64 7.63 -12.16
CA HIS A 98 9.79 6.46 -11.90
C HIS A 98 8.29 6.73 -12.11
N GLY A 99 7.96 7.84 -12.78
CA GLY A 99 6.60 8.19 -13.17
C GLY A 99 5.90 9.15 -12.21
N GLY A 100 6.66 9.84 -11.36
CA GLY A 100 6.16 10.83 -10.40
C GLY A 100 5.98 12.24 -10.96
N ASP A 101 6.12 12.46 -12.28
CA ASP A 101 6.02 13.79 -12.91
C ASP A 101 4.67 14.46 -12.64
N TRP A 102 3.61 13.68 -12.50
CA TRP A 102 2.27 14.18 -12.19
C TRP A 102 2.25 15.05 -10.94
N PHE A 103 3.05 14.73 -9.92
CA PHE A 103 3.11 15.44 -8.65
C PHE A 103 3.65 16.87 -8.83
N TYR A 104 4.66 17.05 -9.67
CA TYR A 104 5.29 18.36 -9.92
C TYR A 104 4.46 19.26 -10.83
N GLN A 105 3.42 18.73 -11.48
CA GLN A 105 2.46 19.49 -12.28
C GLN A 105 1.28 20.01 -11.44
N LEU A 106 1.14 19.56 -10.21
CA LEU A 106 0.12 20.03 -9.27
C LEU A 106 0.44 21.41 -8.75
N ASP A 107 -0.58 22.18 -8.40
CA ASP A 107 -0.39 23.42 -7.63
C ASP A 107 0.09 23.12 -6.19
N VAL A 108 0.50 24.19 -5.49
CA VAL A 108 1.10 24.07 -4.15
C VAL A 108 0.14 23.45 -3.13
N ASP A 109 -1.13 23.79 -3.19
CA ASP A 109 -2.15 23.32 -2.25
C ASP A 109 -2.45 21.82 -2.50
N GLN A 110 -2.54 21.42 -3.75
CA GLN A 110 -2.69 20.03 -4.15
C GLN A 110 -1.48 19.20 -3.72
N GLN A 111 -0.25 19.68 -3.97
CA GLN A 111 0.97 19.01 -3.50
C GLN A 111 0.96 18.83 -1.99
N GLN A 112 0.59 19.89 -1.25
CA GLN A 112 0.54 19.83 0.21
C GLN A 112 -0.49 18.79 0.70
N ASN A 113 -1.68 18.74 0.11
CA ASN A 113 -2.70 17.76 0.43
C ASN A 113 -2.22 16.31 0.13
N VAL A 114 -1.55 16.09 -1.00
CA VAL A 114 -0.94 14.79 -1.33
C VAL A 114 0.06 14.38 -0.26
N ILE A 115 1.02 15.26 0.08
CA ILE A 115 2.04 14.97 1.09
C ILE A 115 1.40 14.69 2.46
N GLU A 116 0.39 15.46 2.85
CA GLU A 116 -0.32 15.24 4.09
C GLU A 116 -0.95 13.84 4.14
N LYS A 117 -1.73 13.48 3.11
CA LYS A 117 -2.38 12.17 3.03
C LYS A 117 -1.37 11.02 3.04
N LEU A 118 -0.32 11.09 2.21
CA LEU A 118 0.69 10.03 2.14
C LEU A 118 1.52 9.91 3.43
N SER A 119 1.77 11.01 4.13
CA SER A 119 2.57 11.02 5.36
C SER A 119 1.92 10.28 6.54
N HIS A 120 0.62 10.05 6.48
CA HIS A 120 -0.14 9.33 7.51
C HIS A 120 -0.28 7.83 7.22
N LEU A 121 0.19 7.35 6.07
CA LEU A 121 0.08 5.94 5.72
C LEU A 121 0.96 5.07 6.62
N PRO A 122 0.42 3.96 7.14
CA PRO A 122 1.21 2.98 7.89
C PRO A 122 2.11 2.19 6.93
N VAL A 123 3.24 1.69 7.42
CA VAL A 123 4.11 0.77 6.66
C VAL A 123 3.57 -0.65 6.69
N VAL A 124 2.87 -0.98 7.76
CA VAL A 124 2.31 -2.31 8.02
C VAL A 124 0.88 -2.17 8.48
N LEU A 125 -0.01 -3.00 7.95
CA LEU A 125 -1.39 -3.12 8.40
C LEU A 125 -1.65 -4.55 8.87
N GLU A 126 -2.15 -4.70 10.09
CA GLU A 126 -2.68 -5.96 10.60
C GLU A 126 -4.20 -5.87 10.67
N VAL A 127 -4.89 -6.75 9.94
CA VAL A 127 -6.36 -6.78 9.88
C VAL A 127 -6.87 -8.02 10.59
N HIS A 128 -7.80 -7.80 11.49
CA HIS A 128 -8.61 -8.86 12.08
C HIS A 128 -9.95 -8.91 11.34
N HIS A 129 -10.23 -10.00 10.68
CA HIS A 129 -11.48 -10.22 9.97
C HIS A 129 -12.02 -11.60 10.28
N GLN A 130 -13.25 -11.64 10.82
CA GLN A 130 -13.81 -12.86 11.42
C GLN A 130 -12.83 -13.41 12.50
N ASP A 131 -12.52 -14.71 12.45
CA ASP A 131 -11.59 -15.35 13.39
C ASP A 131 -10.14 -15.39 12.87
N LYS A 132 -9.84 -14.66 11.80
CA LYS A 132 -8.53 -14.69 11.11
C LYS A 132 -7.79 -13.37 11.25
N LYS A 133 -6.46 -13.48 11.21
CA LYS A 133 -5.52 -12.37 11.22
C LYS A 133 -4.75 -12.32 9.91
N TYR A 134 -4.78 -11.16 9.27
CA TYR A 134 -4.09 -10.88 8.00
C TYR A 134 -3.05 -9.78 8.21
N GLY A 135 -1.84 -9.99 7.70
CA GLY A 135 -0.77 -8.99 7.73
C GLY A 135 -0.43 -8.51 6.33
N PHE A 136 -0.36 -7.20 6.16
CA PHE A 136 -0.06 -6.55 4.89
C PHE A 136 1.23 -5.75 5.01
N VAL A 137 2.09 -5.92 4.02
CA VAL A 137 3.35 -5.20 3.83
C VAL A 137 3.58 -5.05 2.34
N HIS A 138 4.19 -3.94 1.90
CA HIS A 138 4.36 -3.66 0.47
C HIS A 138 5.35 -4.64 -0.20
N ALA A 139 6.54 -4.83 0.37
CA ALA A 139 7.59 -5.59 -0.29
C ALA A 139 7.93 -6.90 0.44
N ASP A 140 8.72 -6.87 1.50
CA ASP A 140 9.20 -8.09 2.15
C ASP A 140 9.27 -7.96 3.68
N ILE A 141 9.28 -9.10 4.34
CA ILE A 141 9.60 -9.22 5.76
C ILE A 141 10.89 -10.02 5.93
N PRO A 142 11.91 -9.48 6.59
CA PRO A 142 13.22 -10.15 6.70
C PRO A 142 13.17 -11.43 7.54
N LEU A 143 12.13 -11.58 8.37
CA LEU A 143 11.92 -12.72 9.25
C LEU A 143 10.64 -13.46 8.85
N ASN A 144 10.64 -14.80 8.98
CA ASN A 144 9.42 -15.61 8.76
C ASN A 144 8.51 -15.66 10.01
N ASP A 145 8.55 -14.62 10.82
CA ASP A 145 7.73 -14.47 12.02
C ASP A 145 7.19 -13.03 12.05
N TRP A 146 5.88 -12.90 11.97
CA TRP A 146 5.19 -11.63 11.90
C TRP A 146 5.39 -10.77 13.16
N ASN A 147 5.38 -11.38 14.31
CA ASN A 147 5.54 -10.64 15.56
C ASN A 147 6.98 -10.16 15.73
N ALA A 148 7.97 -11.01 15.41
CA ALA A 148 9.37 -10.62 15.41
C ALA A 148 9.64 -9.50 14.38
N PHE A 149 9.02 -9.56 13.20
CA PHE A 149 9.11 -8.50 12.19
C PHE A 149 8.56 -7.17 12.72
N LYS A 150 7.37 -7.16 13.35
CA LYS A 150 6.78 -5.94 13.91
C LYS A 150 7.69 -5.28 14.96
N ILE A 151 8.36 -6.06 15.77
CA ILE A 151 9.33 -5.56 16.75
C ILE A 151 10.56 -4.93 16.07
N ALA A 152 11.02 -5.53 14.97
CA ALA A 152 12.19 -5.08 14.22
C ALA A 152 11.92 -3.89 13.27
N LEU A 153 10.68 -3.43 13.15
CA LEU A 153 10.24 -2.47 12.12
C LEU A 153 10.91 -1.09 12.25
N GLY A 154 11.39 -0.71 13.43
CA GLY A 154 11.95 0.63 13.71
C GLY A 154 13.25 0.99 13.00
N SER A 155 13.92 0.05 12.30
CA SER A 155 15.18 0.29 11.60
C SER A 155 15.25 -0.45 10.26
N LYS A 156 15.98 -1.54 10.19
CA LYS A 156 16.14 -2.35 8.97
C LYS A 156 14.83 -3.00 8.48
N GLY A 157 13.87 -3.20 9.36
CA GLY A 157 12.58 -3.77 9.01
C GLY A 157 11.75 -2.88 8.09
N ARG A 158 11.82 -1.55 8.26
CA ARG A 158 11.10 -0.60 7.41
C ARG A 158 11.64 -0.59 5.97
N GLU A 159 12.96 -0.61 5.80
CA GLU A 159 13.59 -0.68 4.48
C GLU A 159 13.19 -1.97 3.75
N ALA A 160 13.23 -3.11 4.43
CA ALA A 160 12.78 -4.38 3.86
C ALA A 160 11.28 -4.36 3.50
N ALA A 161 10.44 -3.75 4.34
CA ALA A 161 9.01 -3.65 4.11
C ALA A 161 8.64 -2.84 2.87
N LEU A 162 9.44 -1.84 2.50
CA LEU A 162 9.19 -0.95 1.36
C LEU A 162 9.99 -1.28 0.11
N TRP A 163 11.21 -1.81 0.27
CA TRP A 163 12.17 -1.98 -0.84
C TRP A 163 12.69 -3.40 -0.97
N GLY A 164 12.35 -4.30 -0.05
CA GLY A 164 12.86 -5.65 -0.03
C GLY A 164 12.45 -6.45 -1.28
N ARG A 165 13.43 -7.12 -1.92
CA ARG A 165 13.20 -7.99 -3.08
C ARG A 165 13.66 -9.43 -2.86
N GLY A 166 14.00 -9.77 -1.61
CA GLY A 166 14.58 -11.06 -1.28
C GLY A 166 13.70 -12.25 -1.64
N ARG A 167 12.38 -12.15 -1.46
CA ARG A 167 11.44 -13.22 -1.78
C ARG A 167 11.11 -13.32 -3.25
N ILE A 168 11.07 -12.22 -3.98
CA ILE A 168 10.77 -12.16 -5.41
C ILE A 168 11.91 -12.76 -6.22
N GLN A 169 13.17 -12.55 -5.81
CA GLN A 169 14.35 -13.06 -6.53
C GLN A 169 14.49 -14.58 -6.47
N TYR A 170 13.93 -15.23 -5.44
CA TYR A 170 14.08 -16.68 -5.25
C TYR A 170 12.97 -17.54 -5.86
N ARG A 171 11.85 -16.97 -6.32
CA ARG A 171 10.74 -17.75 -6.89
C ARG A 171 9.97 -16.95 -7.93
N GLY A 172 10.14 -17.29 -9.18
CA GLY A 172 9.39 -16.78 -10.33
C GLY A 172 7.88 -17.11 -10.36
N PHE A 173 7.26 -17.32 -9.19
CA PHE A 173 5.82 -17.42 -8.98
C PHE A 173 5.52 -17.10 -7.52
N MET A 174 4.59 -16.19 -7.29
CA MET A 174 4.05 -15.91 -5.96
C MET A 174 3.38 -17.17 -5.39
N ARG A 175 4.12 -17.99 -4.68
CA ARG A 175 3.53 -18.95 -3.76
C ARG A 175 3.43 -18.26 -2.40
N TYR A 176 2.21 -18.10 -1.93
CA TYR A 176 1.91 -17.69 -0.57
C TYR A 176 2.75 -18.51 0.40
N ARG A 177 3.71 -17.89 1.07
CA ARG A 177 4.42 -18.54 2.18
C ARG A 177 3.62 -18.32 3.44
N THR A 178 3.33 -19.40 4.14
CA THR A 178 2.82 -19.34 5.50
C THR A 178 3.85 -18.59 6.37
N VAL A 179 3.46 -17.43 6.87
CA VAL A 179 4.22 -16.67 7.85
C VAL A 179 3.63 -17.01 9.21
N LYS A 180 4.48 -17.39 10.17
CA LYS A 180 4.04 -17.71 11.53
C LYS A 180 3.32 -16.49 12.14
N GLY A 181 2.11 -16.71 12.63
CA GLY A 181 1.30 -15.70 13.32
C GLY A 181 0.27 -14.98 12.46
N ILE A 182 0.05 -15.43 11.21
CA ILE A 182 -0.99 -14.92 10.31
C ILE A 182 -1.72 -16.07 9.63
N ASP A 183 -3.03 -15.93 9.47
CA ASP A 183 -3.89 -16.83 8.71
C ASP A 183 -4.03 -16.34 7.26
N HIS A 184 -4.25 -17.24 6.30
CA HIS A 184 -4.31 -16.87 4.88
C HIS A 184 -5.66 -17.25 4.27
N GLU A 185 -6.43 -16.23 3.96
CA GLU A 185 -7.43 -16.27 2.86
C GLU A 185 -7.74 -14.82 2.46
N ILE A 186 -7.25 -14.38 1.30
CA ILE A 186 -7.47 -13.05 0.78
C ILE A 186 -8.04 -13.17 -0.63
N TYR A 187 -9.13 -12.45 -0.90
CA TYR A 187 -9.60 -12.24 -2.27
C TYR A 187 -8.70 -11.18 -2.90
N SER A 188 -7.81 -11.55 -3.82
CA SER A 188 -6.92 -10.59 -4.49
C SER A 188 -7.54 -10.05 -5.76
N ILE A 189 -7.55 -8.75 -5.91
CA ILE A 189 -7.80 -8.07 -7.19
C ILE A 189 -6.44 -7.84 -7.83
N ILE A 190 -6.18 -8.53 -8.96
CA ILE A 190 -4.97 -8.33 -9.74
C ILE A 190 -5.26 -7.26 -10.78
N ILE A 191 -4.56 -6.15 -10.70
CA ILE A 191 -4.53 -5.15 -11.76
C ILE A 191 -3.40 -5.54 -12.71
N ASP A 192 -3.74 -6.31 -13.76
CA ASP A 192 -2.80 -6.64 -14.82
C ASP A 192 -2.71 -5.46 -15.79
N LYS A 193 -1.51 -4.91 -15.90
CA LYS A 193 -1.17 -3.91 -16.91
C LYS A 193 -0.60 -4.69 -18.08
N GLY A 194 -1.50 -5.16 -18.99
CA GLY A 194 -1.11 -5.77 -20.25
C GLY A 194 -0.04 -5.00 -21.03
#